data_4133f6addcb8c42fae70eec1e9b23279
#
_entry.id   4133f6addcb8c42fae70eec1e9b23279
#
_cell.length_a   1.000
_cell.length_b   1.000
_cell.length_c   1.000
_cell.angle_alpha   90.00
_cell.angle_beta   90.00
_cell.angle_gamma   90.00
#
_symmetry.space_group_name_H-M   'P 1'
#
loop_
_entity.id
_entity.type
_entity.pdbx_description
1 polymer ?
#
loop_
_entity_poly.entity_id
_entity_poly.type
_entity_poly.pdbx_seq_one_letter_code
_entity_poly.pdbx_strand_id
1 'polypeptide(L)'
;MLVCPRRVAQKFTDLTDAEIADLWQTVAVVQRALERAHATTSSTLAIQDGPLAGQTVPHVHVHVLPRREGDFARNDDVYDALEGREALDDDRRPQSMEEMIEEANALRALF
;
A
#
# COMPACT_ATOMS: atom_id res chain seq x y z
N MET A 1 -0.56 3.51 -1.05
CA MET A 1 -0.62 3.04 -2.47
C MET A 1 -0.27 1.58 -2.52
N LEU A 2 -0.85 0.84 -3.47
CA LEU A 2 -0.55 -0.58 -3.67
C LEU A 2 0.26 -0.77 -4.94
N VAL A 3 1.28 -1.62 -4.87
CA VAL A 3 2.07 -2.04 -6.04
C VAL A 3 1.81 -3.53 -6.25
N CYS A 4 1.38 -3.90 -7.45
CA CYS A 4 0.98 -5.25 -7.79
C CYS A 4 1.72 -5.73 -9.05
N PRO A 5 2.08 -7.02 -9.15
CA PRO A 5 2.51 -7.57 -10.44
C PRO A 5 1.32 -7.62 -11.42
N ARG A 6 1.61 -7.56 -12.72
CA ARG A 6 0.55 -7.63 -13.75
C ARG A 6 -0.06 -9.03 -13.84
N ARG A 7 0.79 -10.06 -13.77
CA ARG A 7 0.31 -11.44 -13.73
C ARG A 7 -0.32 -11.71 -12.37
N VAL A 8 -1.52 -12.26 -12.38
CA VAL A 8 -2.21 -12.62 -11.14
C VAL A 8 -1.48 -13.79 -10.48
N ALA A 9 -0.95 -13.56 -9.29
CA ALA A 9 -0.32 -14.57 -8.45
C ALA A 9 -0.84 -14.37 -7.02
N GLN A 10 -1.25 -15.43 -6.37
CA GLN A 10 -1.84 -15.35 -5.03
C GLN A 10 -0.77 -15.17 -3.96
N LYS A 11 0.33 -15.91 -4.08
CA LYS A 11 1.43 -15.92 -3.11
C LYS A 11 2.67 -15.25 -3.68
N PHE A 12 3.40 -14.56 -2.82
CA PHE A 12 4.68 -13.95 -3.19
C PHE A 12 5.64 -14.98 -3.80
N THR A 13 5.68 -16.18 -3.22
CA THR A 13 6.55 -17.26 -3.69
C THR A 13 6.15 -17.86 -5.04
N ASP A 14 4.97 -17.52 -5.57
CA ASP A 14 4.54 -17.93 -6.91
C ASP A 14 5.13 -17.02 -8.01
N LEU A 15 5.75 -15.92 -7.64
CA LEU A 15 6.40 -15.01 -8.57
C LEU A 15 7.73 -15.57 -9.06
N THR A 16 8.09 -15.29 -10.32
CA THR A 16 9.43 -15.58 -10.84
C THR A 16 10.43 -14.60 -10.25
N ASP A 17 11.73 -14.94 -10.31
CA ASP A 17 12.80 -14.06 -9.83
C ASP A 17 12.76 -12.71 -10.56
N ALA A 18 12.48 -12.69 -11.87
CA ALA A 18 12.35 -11.47 -12.63
C ALA A 18 11.16 -10.62 -12.15
N GLU A 19 10.04 -11.25 -11.84
CA GLU A 19 8.85 -10.57 -11.30
C GLU A 19 9.12 -10.00 -9.90
N ILE A 20 9.82 -10.73 -9.05
CA ILE A 20 10.21 -10.25 -7.71
C ILE A 20 11.10 -9.01 -7.84
N ALA A 21 12.10 -9.06 -8.71
CA ALA A 21 13.01 -7.93 -8.93
C ALA A 21 12.25 -6.70 -9.45
N ASP A 22 11.39 -6.89 -10.43
CA ASP A 22 10.58 -5.80 -11.00
C ASP A 22 9.62 -5.21 -9.96
N LEU A 23 8.97 -6.05 -9.15
CA LEU A 23 8.05 -5.62 -8.09
C LEU A 23 8.76 -4.70 -7.10
N TRP A 24 9.92 -5.11 -6.58
CA TRP A 24 10.65 -4.32 -5.60
C TRP A 24 11.30 -3.06 -6.18
N GLN A 25 11.76 -3.09 -7.41
CA GLN A 25 12.24 -1.91 -8.09
C GLN A 25 11.11 -0.88 -8.27
N THR A 26 9.93 -1.35 -8.62
CA THR A 26 8.74 -0.50 -8.74
C THR A 26 8.34 0.09 -7.39
N VAL A 27 8.38 -0.72 -6.32
CA VAL A 27 8.12 -0.24 -4.95
C VAL A 27 9.08 0.91 -4.60
N ALA A 28 10.36 0.78 -4.93
CA ALA A 28 11.33 1.84 -4.64
C ALA A 28 11.01 3.15 -5.39
N VAL A 29 10.58 3.07 -6.64
CA VAL A 29 10.15 4.24 -7.42
C VAL A 29 8.94 4.89 -6.78
N VAL A 30 7.93 4.11 -6.43
CA VAL A 30 6.68 4.59 -5.79
C VAL A 30 6.99 5.21 -4.43
N GLN A 31 7.82 4.56 -3.63
CA GLN A 31 8.22 5.07 -2.31
C GLN A 31 8.86 6.45 -2.41
N ARG A 32 9.84 6.61 -3.30
CA ARG A 32 10.51 7.92 -3.48
C ARG A 32 9.53 9.01 -3.88
N ALA A 33 8.60 8.69 -4.78
CA ALA A 33 7.59 9.65 -5.23
C ALA A 33 6.65 10.05 -4.09
N LEU A 34 6.16 9.07 -3.32
CA LEU A 34 5.24 9.34 -2.20
C LEU A 34 5.92 10.10 -1.06
N GLU A 35 7.16 9.78 -0.74
CA GLU A 35 7.91 10.49 0.29
C GLU A 35 8.10 11.97 -0.08
N ARG A 36 8.41 12.26 -1.34
CA ARG A 36 8.48 13.65 -1.81
C ARG A 36 7.12 14.36 -1.72
N ALA A 37 6.07 13.69 -2.17
CA ALA A 37 4.71 14.27 -2.19
C ALA A 37 4.20 14.56 -0.78
N HIS A 38 4.57 13.75 0.19
CA HIS A 38 4.12 13.88 1.59
C HIS A 38 5.16 14.54 2.51
N ALA A 39 6.27 15.01 1.96
CA ALA A 39 7.35 15.68 2.70
C ALA A 39 7.84 14.85 3.89
N THR A 40 8.09 13.57 3.67
CA THR A 40 8.58 12.63 4.68
C THR A 40 9.77 11.83 4.16
N THR A 41 10.51 11.24 5.08
CA THR A 41 11.63 10.34 4.78
C THR A 41 11.38 8.93 5.29
N SER A 42 10.15 8.63 5.70
CA SER A 42 9.83 7.33 6.32
C SER A 42 8.63 6.69 5.65
N SER A 43 8.71 5.39 5.41
CA SER A 43 7.63 4.61 4.83
C SER A 43 7.53 3.24 5.49
N THR A 44 6.32 2.71 5.56
CA THR A 44 6.07 1.30 5.86
C THR A 44 5.82 0.56 4.56
N LEU A 45 6.55 -0.53 4.33
CA LEU A 45 6.37 -1.42 3.18
C LEU A 45 5.92 -2.78 3.72
N ALA A 46 4.81 -3.30 3.23
CA ALA A 46 4.29 -4.56 3.75
C ALA A 46 3.58 -5.39 2.67
N ILE A 47 3.78 -6.69 2.74
CA ILE A 47 3.00 -7.69 2.01
C ILE A 47 2.30 -8.56 3.06
N GLN A 48 0.98 -8.70 2.93
CA GLN A 48 0.21 -9.68 3.69
C GLN A 48 0.05 -10.90 2.80
N ASP A 49 0.88 -11.90 3.04
CA ASP A 49 1.04 -13.06 2.15
C ASP A 49 0.33 -14.29 2.72
N GLY A 50 -0.87 -14.52 2.27
CA GLY A 50 -1.75 -15.60 2.72
C GLY A 50 -2.84 -15.13 3.69
N PRO A 51 -3.94 -15.89 3.79
CA PRO A 51 -5.11 -15.52 4.62
C PRO A 51 -4.78 -15.30 6.09
N LEU A 52 -3.87 -16.10 6.64
CA LEU A 52 -3.46 -15.98 8.05
C LEU A 52 -2.67 -14.72 8.34
N ALA A 53 -2.10 -14.10 7.30
CA ALA A 53 -1.41 -12.81 7.41
C ALA A 53 -2.33 -11.62 7.07
N GLY A 54 -3.62 -11.86 6.87
CA GLY A 54 -4.59 -10.83 6.58
C GLY A 54 -4.82 -10.56 5.09
N GLN A 55 -4.34 -11.41 4.19
CA GLN A 55 -4.60 -11.28 2.77
C GLN A 55 -6.07 -11.55 2.45
N THR A 56 -6.78 -10.54 1.98
CA THR A 56 -8.20 -10.66 1.61
C THR A 56 -8.40 -10.70 0.10
N VAL A 57 -7.47 -10.16 -0.68
CA VAL A 57 -7.49 -10.19 -2.14
C VAL A 57 -6.43 -11.20 -2.61
N PRO A 58 -6.81 -12.24 -3.41
CA PRO A 58 -5.89 -13.31 -3.81
C PRO A 58 -4.98 -12.89 -4.97
N HIS A 59 -4.29 -11.78 -4.79
CA HIS A 59 -3.31 -11.23 -5.73
C HIS A 59 -2.24 -10.49 -4.91
N VAL A 60 -0.98 -10.86 -5.12
CA VAL A 60 0.13 -10.24 -4.39
C VAL A 60 0.11 -8.73 -4.56
N HIS A 61 0.16 -8.02 -3.46
CA HIS A 61 0.24 -6.56 -3.46
C HIS A 61 1.09 -6.06 -2.31
N VAL A 62 1.90 -5.05 -2.60
CA VAL A 62 2.75 -4.39 -1.62
C VAL A 62 2.08 -3.08 -1.19
N HIS A 63 1.84 -2.94 0.10
CA HIS A 63 1.43 -1.67 0.68
C HIS A 63 2.63 -0.74 0.76
N VAL A 64 2.52 0.46 0.22
CA VAL A 64 3.52 1.52 0.36
C VAL A 64 2.86 2.69 1.08
N LEU A 65 3.23 2.89 2.33
CA LEU A 65 2.63 3.88 3.21
C LEU A 65 3.67 4.91 3.64
N PRO A 66 3.63 6.13 3.08
CA PRO A 66 4.46 7.21 3.61
C PRO A 66 4.00 7.54 5.03
N ARG A 67 4.94 7.58 5.95
CA ARG A 67 4.64 7.79 7.37
C ARG A 67 4.95 9.22 7.77
N ARG A 68 4.11 9.78 8.63
CA ARG A 68 4.30 11.10 9.20
C ARG A 68 4.22 11.03 10.71
N GLU A 69 4.87 11.99 11.38
CA GLU A 69 4.79 12.10 12.83
C GLU A 69 3.33 12.25 13.27
N GLY A 70 2.92 11.42 14.22
CA GLY A 70 1.56 11.44 14.75
C GLY A 70 0.47 10.84 13.85
N ASP A 71 0.83 10.18 12.74
CA ASP A 71 -0.15 9.54 11.85
C ASP A 71 -0.90 8.38 12.54
N PHE A 72 -0.22 7.67 13.44
CA PHE A 72 -0.82 6.67 14.32
C PHE A 72 -0.41 6.96 15.75
N ALA A 73 -1.29 6.67 16.72
CA ALA A 73 -1.02 6.89 18.14
C ALA A 73 0.19 6.08 18.60
N ARG A 74 0.31 4.83 18.10
CA ARG A 74 1.49 3.98 18.24
C ARG A 74 1.91 3.51 16.86
N ASN A 75 3.23 3.38 16.65
CA ASN A 75 3.75 2.93 15.35
C ASN A 75 3.10 1.63 14.87
N ASP A 76 2.94 0.66 15.74
CA ASP A 76 2.40 -0.66 15.41
C ASP A 76 0.90 -0.65 15.07
N ASP A 77 0.20 0.43 15.35
CA ASP A 77 -1.21 0.58 14.96
C ASP A 77 -1.41 0.53 13.44
N VAL A 78 -0.34 0.78 12.65
CA VAL A 78 -0.36 0.63 11.20
C VAL A 78 -0.74 -0.79 10.76
N TYR A 79 -0.34 -1.79 11.52
CA TYR A 79 -0.67 -3.19 11.19
C TYR A 79 -2.15 -3.48 11.35
N ASP A 80 -2.80 -2.89 12.33
CA ASP A 80 -4.25 -2.98 12.51
C ASP A 80 -4.98 -2.30 11.34
N ALA A 81 -4.50 -1.15 10.90
CA ALA A 81 -5.04 -0.46 9.73
C ALA A 81 -4.91 -1.30 8.46
N LEU A 82 -3.76 -1.98 8.26
CA LEU A 82 -3.53 -2.85 7.11
C LEU A 82 -4.46 -4.08 7.12
N GLU A 83 -4.78 -4.58 8.31
CA GLU A 83 -5.71 -5.70 8.47
C GLU A 83 -7.18 -5.28 8.36
N GLY A 84 -7.45 -3.98 8.19
CA GLY A 84 -8.79 -3.46 8.05
C GLY A 84 -9.58 -3.34 9.34
N ARG A 85 -8.94 -3.51 10.52
CA ARG A 85 -9.63 -3.41 11.81
C ARG A 85 -10.21 -2.03 12.06
N GLU A 86 -9.55 -0.99 11.59
CA GLU A 86 -10.06 0.39 11.68
C GLU A 86 -11.25 0.63 10.74
N ALA A 87 -11.49 -0.23 9.77
CA ALA A 87 -12.65 -0.14 8.89
C ALA A 87 -13.97 -0.39 9.65
N LEU A 88 -13.90 -0.87 10.87
CA LEU A 88 -15.05 -1.03 11.77
C LEU A 88 -15.36 0.27 12.55
N ASP A 89 -14.54 1.29 12.42
CA ASP A 89 -14.79 2.59 13.02
C ASP A 89 -15.92 3.29 12.26
N ASP A 90 -16.99 3.64 12.95
CA ASP A 90 -18.19 4.27 12.39
C ASP A 90 -17.91 5.66 11.78
N ASP A 91 -16.80 6.30 12.13
CA ASP A 91 -16.41 7.59 11.58
C ASP A 91 -15.80 7.52 10.16
N ARG A 92 -15.49 6.31 9.69
CA ARG A 92 -14.94 6.13 8.35
C ARG A 92 -16.05 6.00 7.32
N ARG A 93 -16.03 6.90 6.35
CA ARG A 93 -16.91 6.80 5.17
C ARG A 93 -16.10 6.38 3.93
N PRO A 94 -16.73 5.66 2.98
CA PRO A 94 -16.10 5.43 1.69
C PRO A 94 -15.85 6.76 0.98
N GLN A 95 -14.76 6.86 0.24
CA GLN A 95 -14.51 8.00 -0.64
C GLN A 95 -15.56 8.04 -1.75
N SER A 96 -15.98 9.23 -2.15
CA SER A 96 -16.82 9.41 -3.34
C SER A 96 -16.01 9.12 -4.61
N MET A 97 -16.70 8.88 -5.72
CA MET A 97 -16.02 8.69 -7.01
C MET A 97 -15.19 9.92 -7.39
N GLU A 98 -15.69 11.10 -7.12
CA GLU A 98 -14.99 12.37 -7.40
C GLU A 98 -13.69 12.48 -6.59
N GLU A 99 -13.75 12.18 -5.30
CA GLU A 99 -12.57 12.16 -4.42
C GLU A 99 -11.52 11.16 -4.90
N MET A 100 -11.93 9.97 -5.31
CA MET A 100 -11.02 8.95 -5.86
C MET A 100 -10.39 9.40 -7.16
N ILE A 101 -11.13 10.05 -8.05
CA ILE A 101 -10.61 10.57 -9.32
C ILE A 101 -9.58 11.67 -9.06
N GLU A 102 -9.87 12.61 -8.18
CA GLU A 102 -8.94 13.69 -7.82
C GLU A 102 -7.64 13.13 -7.24
N GLU A 103 -7.74 12.19 -6.31
CA GLU A 103 -6.58 11.55 -5.72
C GLU A 103 -5.76 10.76 -6.76
N ALA A 104 -6.43 9.99 -7.62
CA ALA A 104 -5.76 9.24 -8.68
C ALA A 104 -5.02 10.17 -9.65
N ASN A 105 -5.62 11.31 -10.02
CA ASN A 105 -4.99 12.28 -10.91
C ASN A 105 -3.78 12.93 -10.25
N ALA A 106 -3.88 13.29 -8.97
CA ALA A 106 -2.77 13.84 -8.22
C ALA A 106 -1.60 12.84 -8.13
N LEU A 107 -1.89 11.56 -7.90
CA LEU A 107 -0.89 10.50 -7.85
C LEU A 107 -0.24 10.25 -9.21
N ARG A 108 -1.01 10.26 -10.30
CA ARG A 108 -0.45 10.11 -11.66
C ARG A 108 0.56 11.19 -11.99
N ALA A 109 0.35 12.41 -11.52
CA ALA A 109 1.26 13.52 -11.77
C ALA A 109 2.64 13.34 -11.13
N LEU A 110 2.79 12.39 -10.19
CA LEU A 110 4.07 12.07 -9.55
C LEU A 110 4.98 11.20 -10.43
N PHE A 111 4.44 10.59 -11.46
CA PHE A 111 5.14 9.65 -12.37
C PHE A 111 5.13 10.14 -13.83
#